data_4973b6b57a3721a4f73354d998c581b1
#
_entry.id   4973b6b57a3721a4f73354d998c581b1
#
_cell.length_a   1.000
_cell.length_b   1.000
_cell.length_c   1.000
_cell.angle_alpha   90.00
_cell.angle_beta   90.00
_cell.angle_gamma   90.00
#
_symmetry.space_group_name_H-M   'P 1'
#
loop_
_entity.id
_entity.type
_entity.pdbx_description
1 polymer ?
#
loop_
_entity_poly.entity_id
_entity_poly.type
_entity_poly.pdbx_seq_one_letter_code
_entity_poly.pdbx_strand_id
1 'polypeptide(L)'
;NLFLTLAFGLCSGIFAQNTTVFESPIMGWSSWNTYRVHINDTLIIRQADAMVQKGLKEVGYSYVNVDDGFFGWRDERGVMQTHPERFPNGLKGVADHIHSLGLKAGIYSDAGSNTCGSIWDKDMNGIGSGLYGHEFQDATLYFKEWGFDFIKIDYCGAGQELNLEEEKRYTEIRQAIDNLGCGHVSINICRWAFPGTWARNIARSWRISADIRPEWGSVKYIINKNLYLSAYAGEGHYNDMDMLEIGRGLKPEEEEVHFGMWCIMSSPLLIGCDLTTIPEASLKLLKNKELIALNQDPLGLQAYVVQHENEGYV
;
A
#
# COMPACT_ATOMS: atom_id res chain seq x y z
N ASN A 1 -77.94 11.33 -1.02
CA ASN A 1 -76.64 12.04 -0.97
C ASN A 1 -75.59 11.11 -0.40
N LEU A 2 -74.84 10.53 -1.32
CA LEU A 2 -73.71 9.64 -1.02
C LEU A 2 -72.43 10.45 -1.17
N PHE A 3 -71.70 10.71 -0.08
CA PHE A 3 -70.39 11.33 -0.12
C PHE A 3 -69.30 10.24 -0.26
N LEU A 4 -68.63 10.23 -1.39
CA LEU A 4 -67.48 9.40 -1.67
C LEU A 4 -66.21 10.17 -1.25
N THR A 5 -65.56 9.73 -0.18
CA THR A 5 -64.24 10.30 0.27
C THR A 5 -63.12 9.51 -0.40
N LEU A 6 -62.42 10.12 -1.38
CA LEU A 6 -61.17 9.58 -1.92
C LEU A 6 -60.03 9.87 -0.94
N ALA A 7 -59.45 8.82 -0.37
CA ALA A 7 -58.20 8.90 0.39
C ALA A 7 -57.03 8.74 -0.61
N PHE A 8 -56.27 9.83 -0.83
CA PHE A 8 -54.97 9.77 -1.50
C PHE A 8 -53.91 9.26 -0.52
N GLY A 9 -53.52 8.01 -0.67
CA GLY A 9 -52.36 7.45 0.01
C GLY A 9 -51.10 7.94 -0.67
N LEU A 10 -50.39 8.85 -0.03
CA LEU A 10 -48.99 9.21 -0.39
C LEU A 10 -48.09 8.04 0.01
N CYS A 11 -47.74 7.19 -0.95
CA CYS A 11 -46.61 6.25 -0.81
C CYS A 11 -45.30 7.04 -0.89
N SER A 12 -44.78 7.44 0.26
CA SER A 12 -43.39 7.94 0.38
C SER A 12 -42.44 6.74 0.20
N GLY A 13 -42.06 6.47 -1.05
CA GLY A 13 -40.98 5.54 -1.33
C GLY A 13 -39.70 6.10 -0.77
N ILE A 14 -39.24 5.55 0.37
CA ILE A 14 -37.88 5.76 0.86
C ILE A 14 -37.01 5.00 -0.12
N PHE A 15 -36.42 5.70 -1.09
CA PHE A 15 -35.28 5.17 -1.85
C PHE A 15 -34.11 5.09 -0.87
N ALA A 16 -33.86 3.92 -0.30
CA ALA A 16 -32.59 3.62 0.31
C ALA A 16 -31.55 3.72 -0.82
N GLN A 17 -30.80 4.83 -0.85
CA GLN A 17 -29.58 4.88 -1.63
C GLN A 17 -28.67 3.79 -1.06
N ASN A 18 -28.51 2.70 -1.80
CA ASN A 18 -27.40 1.76 -1.56
C ASN A 18 -26.10 2.53 -1.82
N THR A 19 -25.61 3.22 -0.81
CA THR A 19 -24.26 3.77 -0.85
C THR A 19 -23.30 2.58 -0.82
N THR A 20 -22.73 2.27 -1.96
CA THR A 20 -21.63 1.32 -2.02
C THR A 20 -20.51 1.89 -1.15
N VAL A 21 -20.21 1.23 -0.05
CA VAL A 21 -19.09 1.61 0.82
C VAL A 21 -17.84 1.03 0.18
N PHE A 22 -16.98 1.91 -0.32
CA PHE A 22 -15.68 1.51 -0.86
C PHE A 22 -14.67 1.32 0.28
N GLU A 23 -13.73 0.41 0.10
CA GLU A 23 -12.61 0.30 1.04
C GLU A 23 -11.72 1.54 0.94
N SER A 24 -11.39 2.14 2.08
CA SER A 24 -10.49 3.29 2.19
C SER A 24 -9.04 2.94 1.82
N PRO A 25 -8.17 3.95 1.59
CA PRO A 25 -6.74 3.69 1.37
C PRO A 25 -6.15 2.95 2.57
N ILE A 26 -5.20 2.05 2.32
CA ILE A 26 -4.55 1.31 3.41
C ILE A 26 -3.74 2.24 4.31
N MET A 27 -3.76 1.92 5.60
CA MET A 27 -2.93 2.56 6.62
C MET A 27 -2.08 1.49 7.29
N GLY A 28 -0.78 1.74 7.43
CA GLY A 28 0.12 0.75 8.00
C GLY A 28 1.56 1.21 8.14
N TRP A 29 2.44 0.25 8.20
CA TRP A 29 3.89 0.40 8.22
C TRP A 29 4.51 -0.48 7.14
N SER A 30 5.63 -0.05 6.56
CA SER A 30 6.40 -0.84 5.61
C SER A 30 7.89 -0.75 5.89
N SER A 31 8.62 -1.84 5.68
CA SER A 31 10.01 -1.96 6.11
C SER A 31 11.01 -1.22 5.24
N TRP A 32 10.66 -0.85 3.99
CA TRP A 32 11.63 -0.44 2.98
C TRP A 32 12.45 0.79 3.34
N ASN A 33 11.79 1.92 3.65
CA ASN A 33 12.47 3.21 3.69
C ASN A 33 13.55 3.29 4.78
N THR A 34 13.38 2.61 5.92
CA THR A 34 14.38 2.60 6.99
C THR A 34 15.37 1.44 6.87
N TYR A 35 14.88 0.27 6.45
CA TYR A 35 15.68 -0.95 6.58
C TYR A 35 16.14 -1.54 5.25
N ARG A 36 15.53 -1.13 4.12
CA ARG A 36 15.80 -1.68 2.80
C ARG A 36 15.78 -3.21 2.85
N VAL A 37 16.79 -3.89 2.32
CA VAL A 37 16.93 -5.36 2.36
C VAL A 37 17.41 -5.90 3.71
N HIS A 38 17.75 -5.03 4.68
CA HIS A 38 18.32 -5.43 5.99
C HIS A 38 17.22 -5.70 7.02
N ILE A 39 16.33 -6.60 6.72
CA ILE A 39 15.18 -7.00 7.56
C ILE A 39 15.34 -8.44 8.06
N ASN A 40 14.66 -8.76 9.14
CA ASN A 40 14.52 -10.11 9.68
C ASN A 40 13.20 -10.27 10.44
N ASP A 41 12.87 -11.51 10.80
CA ASP A 41 11.64 -11.85 11.51
C ASP A 41 11.46 -11.06 12.81
N THR A 42 12.48 -10.99 13.62
CA THR A 42 12.48 -10.28 14.91
C THR A 42 12.22 -8.79 14.73
N LEU A 43 12.80 -8.17 13.69
CA LEU A 43 12.58 -6.76 13.37
C LEU A 43 11.11 -6.53 13.01
N ILE A 44 10.56 -7.34 12.09
CA ILE A 44 9.16 -7.18 11.64
C ILE A 44 8.19 -7.38 12.81
N ILE A 45 8.39 -8.40 13.63
CA ILE A 45 7.60 -8.66 14.83
C ILE A 45 7.63 -7.45 15.78
N ARG A 46 8.82 -6.89 16.06
CA ARG A 46 8.95 -5.71 16.91
C ARG A 46 8.24 -4.47 16.36
N GLN A 47 8.23 -4.27 15.05
CA GLN A 47 7.49 -3.16 14.44
C GLN A 47 5.97 -3.37 14.56
N ALA A 48 5.48 -4.61 14.38
CA ALA A 48 4.07 -4.95 14.59
C ALA A 48 3.65 -4.70 16.05
N ASP A 49 4.44 -5.14 17.01
CA ASP A 49 4.21 -4.90 18.44
C ASP A 49 4.22 -3.40 18.77
N ALA A 50 5.18 -2.65 18.22
CA ALA A 50 5.29 -1.21 18.42
C ALA A 50 4.08 -0.47 17.84
N MET A 51 3.52 -0.90 16.71
CA MET A 51 2.31 -0.31 16.13
C MET A 51 1.14 -0.35 17.12
N VAL A 52 0.96 -1.47 17.81
CA VAL A 52 -0.07 -1.64 18.84
C VAL A 52 0.30 -0.83 20.10
N GLN A 53 1.51 -1.00 20.62
CA GLN A 53 1.95 -0.35 21.87
C GLN A 53 1.94 1.18 21.80
N LYS A 54 2.19 1.76 20.62
CA LYS A 54 2.17 3.21 20.37
C LYS A 54 0.76 3.76 20.10
N GLY A 55 -0.27 2.91 20.07
CA GLY A 55 -1.65 3.32 19.84
C GLY A 55 -1.93 3.73 18.38
N LEU A 56 -1.17 3.24 17.43
CA LEU A 56 -1.41 3.47 16.01
C LEU A 56 -2.57 2.62 15.49
N LYS A 57 -2.70 1.37 15.98
CA LYS A 57 -3.83 0.49 15.65
C LYS A 57 -5.18 1.14 16.01
N GLU A 58 -5.28 1.80 17.16
CA GLU A 58 -6.51 2.44 17.65
C GLU A 58 -7.00 3.60 16.78
N VAL A 59 -6.11 4.16 15.96
CA VAL A 59 -6.46 5.23 15.02
C VAL A 59 -6.53 4.76 13.56
N GLY A 60 -6.44 3.44 13.31
CA GLY A 60 -6.74 2.84 12.02
C GLY A 60 -5.57 2.23 11.25
N TYR A 61 -4.31 2.36 11.74
CA TYR A 61 -3.18 1.67 11.10
C TYR A 61 -3.31 0.17 11.31
N SER A 62 -3.46 -0.58 10.23
CA SER A 62 -3.81 -2.00 10.29
C SER A 62 -2.90 -2.92 9.48
N TYR A 63 -2.01 -2.40 8.66
CA TYR A 63 -1.11 -3.21 7.83
C TYR A 63 0.33 -3.16 8.33
N VAL A 64 1.01 -4.31 8.35
CA VAL A 64 2.46 -4.43 8.52
C VAL A 64 3.01 -5.12 7.29
N ASN A 65 3.77 -4.38 6.48
CA ASN A 65 4.25 -4.82 5.19
C ASN A 65 5.74 -5.20 5.26
N VAL A 66 6.02 -6.46 4.94
CA VAL A 66 7.37 -6.97 4.72
C VAL A 66 7.76 -6.66 3.28
N ASP A 67 8.63 -5.67 3.09
CA ASP A 67 9.15 -5.28 1.78
C ASP A 67 10.31 -6.20 1.35
N ASP A 68 11.09 -5.86 0.33
CA ASP A 68 12.19 -6.66 -0.21
C ASP A 68 13.24 -7.00 0.88
N GLY A 69 13.94 -8.13 0.72
CA GLY A 69 14.99 -8.58 1.63
C GLY A 69 14.70 -9.89 2.37
N PHE A 70 13.55 -10.51 2.16
CA PHE A 70 13.21 -11.79 2.80
C PHE A 70 13.57 -13.02 1.94
N PHE A 71 13.90 -12.83 0.69
CA PHE A 71 14.16 -13.91 -0.27
C PHE A 71 15.42 -14.70 0.07
N GLY A 72 15.35 -16.00 -0.17
CA GLY A 72 16.49 -16.92 -0.07
C GLY A 72 16.89 -17.48 -1.45
N TRP A 73 16.18 -18.48 -1.92
CA TRP A 73 16.39 -19.12 -3.22
C TRP A 73 15.12 -19.84 -3.64
N ARG A 74 15.09 -20.37 -4.84
CA ARG A 74 14.07 -21.35 -5.26
C ARG A 74 14.60 -22.76 -5.13
N ASP A 75 13.80 -23.67 -4.53
CA ASP A 75 14.15 -25.09 -4.46
C ASP A 75 14.07 -25.77 -5.85
N GLU A 76 14.38 -27.08 -5.92
CA GLU A 76 14.37 -27.86 -7.17
C GLU A 76 12.99 -27.89 -7.85
N ARG A 77 11.91 -27.59 -7.13
CA ARG A 77 10.54 -27.48 -7.65
C ARG A 77 10.17 -26.04 -8.02
N GLY A 78 11.09 -25.10 -7.86
CA GLY A 78 10.88 -23.68 -8.10
C GLY A 78 10.17 -22.95 -6.93
N VAL A 79 9.92 -23.60 -5.79
CA VAL A 79 9.23 -23.00 -4.64
C VAL A 79 10.18 -22.04 -3.94
N MET A 80 9.71 -20.80 -3.74
CA MET A 80 10.46 -19.76 -3.03
C MET A 80 10.73 -20.16 -1.59
N GLN A 81 11.99 -20.06 -1.20
CA GLN A 81 12.47 -20.22 0.18
C GLN A 81 12.82 -18.86 0.76
N THR A 82 12.61 -18.69 2.05
CA THR A 82 13.02 -17.46 2.75
C THR A 82 14.52 -17.47 3.05
N HIS A 83 15.09 -16.27 3.26
CA HIS A 83 16.49 -16.11 3.63
C HIS A 83 16.78 -16.85 4.95
N PRO A 84 17.74 -17.80 4.98
CA PRO A 84 17.92 -18.73 6.09
C PRO A 84 18.35 -18.08 7.41
N GLU A 85 19.05 -16.95 7.35
CA GLU A 85 19.50 -16.22 8.55
C GLU A 85 18.50 -15.12 8.96
N ARG A 86 17.86 -14.45 7.97
CA ARG A 86 16.93 -13.36 8.23
C ARG A 86 15.57 -13.89 8.67
N PHE A 87 15.10 -14.97 8.05
CA PHE A 87 13.80 -15.59 8.30
C PHE A 87 13.93 -17.11 8.45
N PRO A 88 14.65 -17.59 9.48
CA PRO A 88 14.96 -19.02 9.63
C PRO A 88 13.75 -19.92 9.81
N ASN A 89 12.64 -19.36 10.30
CA ASN A 89 11.38 -20.07 10.51
C ASN A 89 10.33 -19.77 9.41
N GLY A 90 10.74 -19.13 8.31
CA GLY A 90 9.84 -18.72 7.25
C GLY A 90 8.99 -17.49 7.60
N LEU A 91 8.10 -17.11 6.68
CA LEU A 91 7.24 -15.92 6.84
C LEU A 91 5.88 -16.22 7.44
N LYS A 92 5.45 -17.49 7.45
CA LYS A 92 4.14 -17.84 8.03
C LYS A 92 4.04 -17.44 9.50
N GLY A 93 5.06 -17.73 10.31
CA GLY A 93 5.08 -17.34 11.73
C GLY A 93 5.04 -15.82 11.94
N VAL A 94 5.64 -15.05 11.03
CA VAL A 94 5.58 -13.58 11.05
C VAL A 94 4.15 -13.09 10.74
N ALA A 95 3.52 -13.63 9.69
CA ALA A 95 2.15 -13.29 9.33
C ALA A 95 1.16 -13.69 10.45
N ASP A 96 1.31 -14.89 11.03
CA ASP A 96 0.49 -15.37 12.16
C ASP A 96 0.63 -14.42 13.37
N HIS A 97 1.84 -13.94 13.68
CA HIS A 97 2.05 -12.97 14.76
C HIS A 97 1.33 -11.65 14.47
N ILE A 98 1.49 -11.09 13.27
CA ILE A 98 0.79 -9.86 12.84
C ILE A 98 -0.73 -10.04 13.00
N HIS A 99 -1.28 -11.16 12.54
CA HIS A 99 -2.71 -11.47 12.66
C HIS A 99 -3.14 -11.62 14.12
N SER A 100 -2.31 -12.21 15.00
CA SER A 100 -2.61 -12.35 16.43
C SER A 100 -2.81 -11.01 17.13
N LEU A 101 -2.18 -9.94 16.61
CA LEU A 101 -2.36 -8.56 17.04
C LEU A 101 -3.63 -7.91 16.47
N GLY A 102 -4.39 -8.61 15.60
CA GLY A 102 -5.54 -8.10 14.87
C GLY A 102 -5.12 -7.08 13.79
N LEU A 103 -3.93 -7.23 13.25
CA LEU A 103 -3.39 -6.50 12.10
C LEU A 103 -3.43 -7.37 10.85
N LYS A 104 -3.16 -6.79 9.69
CA LYS A 104 -3.05 -7.46 8.39
C LYS A 104 -1.59 -7.50 7.94
N ALA A 105 -1.19 -8.58 7.29
CA ALA A 105 0.17 -8.78 6.80
C ALA A 105 0.27 -8.46 5.31
N GLY A 106 1.24 -7.60 4.92
CA GLY A 106 1.57 -7.34 3.54
C GLY A 106 2.92 -7.92 3.16
N ILE A 107 3.07 -8.29 1.89
CA ILE A 107 4.28 -8.85 1.31
C ILE A 107 4.72 -8.06 0.08
N TYR A 108 5.93 -8.30 -0.38
CA TYR A 108 6.55 -7.70 -1.55
C TYR A 108 6.89 -8.74 -2.60
N SER A 109 6.87 -8.34 -3.87
CA SER A 109 7.56 -9.05 -4.95
C SER A 109 7.85 -8.11 -6.13
N ASP A 110 8.49 -8.63 -7.17
CA ASP A 110 8.71 -7.95 -8.45
C ASP A 110 7.98 -8.68 -9.58
N ALA A 111 7.47 -7.94 -10.53
CA ALA A 111 6.78 -8.50 -11.70
C ALA A 111 7.71 -9.25 -12.67
N GLY A 112 9.03 -9.05 -12.55
CA GLY A 112 10.06 -9.72 -13.36
C GLY A 112 10.68 -10.93 -12.69
N SER A 113 11.91 -11.25 -13.10
CA SER A 113 12.68 -12.37 -12.57
C SER A 113 13.46 -12.01 -11.31
N ASN A 114 13.93 -10.77 -11.20
CA ASN A 114 14.80 -10.29 -10.13
C ASN A 114 14.12 -9.15 -9.37
N THR A 115 14.44 -8.99 -8.09
CA THR A 115 13.86 -7.92 -7.26
C THR A 115 14.65 -6.61 -7.35
N CYS A 116 14.04 -5.50 -6.93
CA CYS A 116 14.73 -4.21 -6.87
C CYS A 116 15.93 -4.24 -5.93
N GLY A 117 15.83 -4.94 -4.81
CA GLY A 117 16.94 -5.10 -3.86
C GLY A 117 18.15 -5.82 -4.47
N SER A 118 17.92 -6.78 -5.38
CA SER A 118 19.04 -7.43 -6.10
C SER A 118 19.75 -6.47 -7.06
N ILE A 119 18.99 -5.57 -7.71
CA ILE A 119 19.52 -4.64 -8.71
C ILE A 119 20.19 -3.44 -8.04
N TRP A 120 19.54 -2.84 -7.04
CA TRP A 120 19.98 -1.58 -6.44
C TRP A 120 20.78 -1.73 -5.14
N ASP A 121 20.46 -2.75 -4.32
CA ASP A 121 21.10 -3.00 -3.03
C ASP A 121 22.10 -4.18 -3.06
N LYS A 122 22.24 -4.83 -4.22
CA LYS A 122 23.12 -5.98 -4.42
C LYS A 122 22.78 -7.18 -3.52
N ASP A 123 21.50 -7.31 -3.15
CA ASP A 123 21.04 -8.50 -2.44
C ASP A 123 20.93 -9.68 -3.41
N MET A 124 21.95 -10.50 -3.45
CA MET A 124 22.05 -11.63 -4.38
C MET A 124 20.91 -12.64 -4.24
N ASN A 125 20.24 -12.67 -3.09
CA ASN A 125 19.09 -13.55 -2.85
C ASN A 125 17.81 -13.09 -3.59
N GLY A 126 17.75 -11.84 -4.05
CA GLY A 126 16.67 -11.35 -4.90
C GLY A 126 16.75 -11.77 -6.36
N ILE A 127 17.86 -12.40 -6.77
CA ILE A 127 18.04 -12.92 -8.14
C ILE A 127 17.18 -14.18 -8.33
N GLY A 128 16.34 -14.18 -9.38
CA GLY A 128 15.41 -15.29 -9.66
C GLY A 128 14.24 -15.37 -8.69
N SER A 129 14.05 -14.35 -7.82
CA SER A 129 13.02 -14.36 -6.77
C SER A 129 11.72 -13.65 -7.16
N GLY A 130 11.69 -12.95 -8.30
CA GLY A 130 10.47 -12.30 -8.77
C GLY A 130 9.43 -13.28 -9.32
N LEU A 131 8.24 -12.76 -9.62
CA LEU A 131 7.07 -13.55 -9.98
C LEU A 131 7.10 -14.16 -11.38
N TYR A 132 8.00 -13.69 -12.28
CA TYR A 132 7.98 -14.08 -13.68
C TYR A 132 8.19 -15.60 -13.87
N GLY A 133 7.15 -16.25 -14.41
CA GLY A 133 7.13 -17.72 -14.60
C GLY A 133 6.75 -18.52 -13.34
N HIS A 134 6.44 -17.83 -12.22
CA HIS A 134 6.09 -18.46 -10.94
C HIS A 134 4.81 -17.88 -10.31
N GLU A 135 4.02 -17.10 -11.05
CA GLU A 135 2.90 -16.29 -10.55
C GLU A 135 1.93 -17.11 -9.69
N PHE A 136 1.50 -18.24 -10.22
CA PHE A 136 0.54 -19.10 -9.52
C PHE A 136 1.15 -19.81 -8.30
N GLN A 137 2.41 -20.26 -8.43
CA GLN A 137 3.12 -20.95 -7.35
C GLN A 137 3.38 -20.01 -6.20
N ASP A 138 3.91 -18.81 -6.49
CA ASP A 138 4.22 -17.81 -5.47
C ASP A 138 2.95 -17.22 -4.83
N ALA A 139 1.91 -16.96 -5.62
CA ALA A 139 0.62 -16.52 -5.08
C ALA A 139 0.00 -17.59 -4.15
N THR A 140 0.16 -18.89 -4.47
CA THR A 140 -0.27 -19.98 -3.58
C THR A 140 0.50 -19.91 -2.27
N LEU A 141 1.81 -19.81 -2.34
CA LEU A 141 2.69 -19.72 -1.17
C LEU A 141 2.36 -18.50 -0.29
N TYR A 142 2.28 -17.31 -0.90
CA TYR A 142 2.08 -16.06 -0.17
C TYR A 142 0.69 -15.96 0.46
N PHE A 143 -0.37 -16.31 -0.27
CA PHE A 143 -1.73 -16.03 0.16
C PHE A 143 -2.46 -17.23 0.78
N LYS A 144 -2.13 -18.47 0.37
CA LYS A 144 -2.77 -19.66 0.93
C LYS A 144 -1.95 -20.30 2.05
N GLU A 145 -0.63 -20.34 1.89
CA GLU A 145 0.23 -21.02 2.85
C GLU A 145 0.72 -20.07 3.94
N TRP A 146 1.20 -18.88 3.57
CA TRP A 146 1.69 -17.89 4.54
C TRP A 146 0.60 -16.95 5.07
N GLY A 147 -0.48 -16.74 4.31
CA GLY A 147 -1.66 -16.01 4.76
C GLY A 147 -1.55 -14.49 4.64
N PHE A 148 -0.77 -13.95 3.72
CA PHE A 148 -0.68 -12.50 3.50
C PHE A 148 -1.95 -11.93 2.86
N ASP A 149 -2.30 -10.67 3.22
CA ASP A 149 -3.52 -9.97 2.82
C ASP A 149 -3.32 -8.93 1.72
N PHE A 150 -2.07 -8.54 1.46
CA PHE A 150 -1.68 -7.45 0.57
C PHE A 150 -0.35 -7.76 -0.09
N ILE A 151 -0.17 -7.28 -1.33
CA ILE A 151 1.12 -7.37 -2.02
C ILE A 151 1.47 -6.06 -2.73
N LYS A 152 2.70 -5.56 -2.50
CA LYS A 152 3.36 -4.56 -3.36
C LYS A 152 4.14 -5.29 -4.44
N ILE A 153 3.96 -4.90 -5.70
CA ILE A 153 4.63 -5.52 -6.84
C ILE A 153 5.43 -4.45 -7.59
N ASP A 154 6.74 -4.55 -7.50
CA ASP A 154 7.68 -3.70 -8.23
C ASP A 154 7.85 -4.15 -9.70
N TYR A 155 8.62 -3.38 -10.47
CA TYR A 155 8.82 -3.58 -11.90
C TYR A 155 10.30 -3.52 -12.30
N CYS A 156 11.24 -3.71 -11.39
CA CYS A 156 12.68 -3.65 -11.67
C CYS A 156 13.10 -4.77 -12.63
N GLY A 157 12.82 -6.00 -12.30
CA GLY A 157 13.17 -7.15 -13.11
C GLY A 157 12.33 -7.26 -14.39
N ALA A 158 11.06 -6.82 -14.35
CA ALA A 158 10.19 -6.87 -15.52
C ALA A 158 10.54 -5.81 -16.55
N GLY A 159 10.76 -4.55 -16.11
CA GLY A 159 11.00 -3.42 -17.00
C GLY A 159 12.43 -3.33 -17.48
N GLN A 160 13.41 -3.36 -16.56
CA GLN A 160 14.81 -3.08 -16.88
C GLN A 160 15.53 -4.26 -17.53
N GLU A 161 15.19 -5.48 -17.14
CA GLU A 161 15.88 -6.68 -17.62
C GLU A 161 15.13 -7.39 -18.74
N LEU A 162 13.80 -7.55 -18.61
CA LEU A 162 13.00 -8.33 -19.53
C LEU A 162 12.21 -7.49 -20.54
N ASN A 163 12.12 -6.18 -20.34
CA ASN A 163 11.36 -5.25 -21.17
C ASN A 163 9.92 -5.76 -21.46
N LEU A 164 9.24 -6.24 -20.42
CA LEU A 164 7.87 -6.75 -20.53
C LEU A 164 6.88 -5.58 -20.67
N GLU A 165 5.73 -5.86 -21.27
CA GLU A 165 4.64 -4.90 -21.37
C GLU A 165 3.88 -4.84 -20.03
N GLU A 166 3.68 -3.64 -19.46
CA GLU A 166 3.25 -3.43 -18.08
C GLU A 166 1.82 -3.95 -17.82
N GLU A 167 0.83 -3.47 -18.58
CA GLU A 167 -0.58 -3.84 -18.38
C GLU A 167 -0.77 -5.35 -18.48
N LYS A 168 -0.19 -5.95 -19.50
CA LYS A 168 -0.23 -7.40 -19.69
C LYS A 168 0.37 -8.14 -18.51
N ARG A 169 1.57 -7.69 -18.07
CA ARG A 169 2.30 -8.35 -16.99
C ARG A 169 1.55 -8.31 -15.66
N TYR A 170 1.06 -7.15 -15.27
CA TYR A 170 0.27 -7.03 -14.04
C TYR A 170 -1.09 -7.75 -14.14
N THR A 171 -1.69 -7.80 -15.34
CA THR A 171 -2.91 -8.57 -15.59
C THR A 171 -2.68 -10.07 -15.38
N GLU A 172 -1.59 -10.63 -15.87
CA GLU A 172 -1.22 -12.05 -15.68
C GLU A 172 -1.07 -12.38 -14.19
N ILE A 173 -0.42 -11.51 -13.41
CA ILE A 173 -0.27 -11.67 -11.95
C ILE A 173 -1.64 -11.61 -11.27
N ARG A 174 -2.50 -10.63 -11.60
CA ARG A 174 -3.85 -10.51 -11.05
C ARG A 174 -4.67 -11.75 -11.32
N GLN A 175 -4.63 -12.26 -12.56
CA GLN A 175 -5.32 -13.49 -12.95
C GLN A 175 -4.85 -14.71 -12.17
N ALA A 176 -3.54 -14.83 -11.91
CA ALA A 176 -3.01 -15.92 -11.10
C ALA A 176 -3.56 -15.88 -9.67
N ILE A 177 -3.63 -14.69 -9.05
CA ILE A 177 -4.20 -14.49 -7.71
C ILE A 177 -5.71 -14.78 -7.69
N ASP A 178 -6.45 -14.32 -8.70
CA ASP A 178 -7.90 -14.56 -8.83
C ASP A 178 -8.25 -16.03 -9.01
N ASN A 179 -7.49 -16.73 -9.84
CA ASN A 179 -7.66 -18.17 -10.09
C ASN A 179 -7.46 -19.03 -8.83
N LEU A 180 -6.76 -18.51 -7.83
CA LEU A 180 -6.64 -19.14 -6.50
C LEU A 180 -7.84 -18.87 -5.59
N GLY A 181 -8.80 -18.05 -6.03
CA GLY A 181 -9.89 -17.56 -5.15
C GLY A 181 -9.39 -16.55 -4.12
N CYS A 182 -8.27 -15.87 -4.39
CA CYS A 182 -7.67 -14.84 -3.53
C CYS A 182 -7.96 -13.41 -4.04
N GLY A 183 -9.06 -13.22 -4.76
CA GLY A 183 -9.46 -11.91 -5.33
C GLY A 183 -9.61 -10.78 -4.29
N HIS A 184 -9.74 -11.13 -3.01
CA HIS A 184 -9.74 -10.18 -1.90
C HIS A 184 -8.37 -9.58 -1.58
N VAL A 185 -7.28 -10.19 -2.05
CA VAL A 185 -5.91 -9.68 -1.83
C VAL A 185 -5.74 -8.35 -2.57
N SER A 186 -5.34 -7.33 -1.84
CA SER A 186 -5.08 -6.01 -2.39
C SER A 186 -3.71 -5.95 -3.05
N ILE A 187 -3.65 -5.43 -4.28
CA ILE A 187 -2.39 -5.21 -5.01
C ILE A 187 -2.06 -3.72 -4.99
N ASN A 188 -0.79 -3.40 -4.78
CA ASN A 188 -0.17 -2.13 -5.07
C ASN A 188 0.80 -2.28 -6.25
N ILE A 189 0.56 -1.51 -7.32
CA ILE A 189 1.46 -1.45 -8.48
C ILE A 189 2.57 -0.44 -8.20
N CYS A 190 3.83 -0.85 -8.29
CA CYS A 190 4.97 0.02 -8.07
C CYS A 190 5.90 0.04 -9.29
N ARG A 191 5.76 1.07 -10.14
CA ARG A 191 6.58 1.26 -11.33
C ARG A 191 7.15 2.69 -11.45
N TRP A 192 7.12 3.46 -10.36
CA TRP A 192 7.72 4.80 -10.18
C TRP A 192 7.16 5.90 -11.09
N ALA A 193 6.01 5.66 -11.70
CA ALA A 193 5.23 6.64 -12.46
C ALA A 193 3.77 6.22 -12.51
N PHE A 194 2.87 7.14 -12.84
CA PHE A 194 1.46 6.82 -13.05
C PHE A 194 1.31 5.76 -14.15
N PRO A 195 0.73 4.59 -13.85
CA PRO A 195 0.72 3.46 -14.80
C PRO A 195 -0.28 3.61 -15.94
N GLY A 196 -1.32 4.42 -15.77
CA GLY A 196 -2.42 4.55 -16.72
C GLY A 196 -3.76 4.10 -16.16
N THR A 197 -4.81 4.24 -16.97
CA THR A 197 -6.19 3.93 -16.58
C THR A 197 -6.45 2.45 -16.34
N TRP A 198 -5.65 1.57 -16.93
CA TRP A 198 -5.76 0.13 -16.79
C TRP A 198 -5.52 -0.36 -15.35
N ALA A 199 -4.75 0.38 -14.56
CA ALA A 199 -4.38 0.00 -13.20
C ALA A 199 -5.61 -0.25 -12.29
N ARG A 200 -6.71 0.47 -12.48
CA ARG A 200 -7.97 0.29 -11.73
C ARG A 200 -8.58 -1.11 -11.89
N ASN A 201 -8.33 -1.78 -13.01
CA ASN A 201 -8.84 -3.12 -13.26
C ASN A 201 -8.03 -4.21 -12.53
N ILE A 202 -6.87 -3.86 -12.00
CA ILE A 202 -5.88 -4.81 -11.48
C ILE A 202 -5.63 -4.58 -9.99
N ALA A 203 -5.46 -3.32 -9.57
CA ALA A 203 -4.95 -2.96 -8.27
C ALA A 203 -5.82 -1.91 -7.56
N ARG A 204 -5.72 -1.87 -6.22
CA ARG A 204 -6.37 -0.84 -5.40
C ARG A 204 -5.55 0.43 -5.28
N SER A 205 -4.23 0.33 -5.43
CA SER A 205 -3.36 1.50 -5.40
C SER A 205 -2.19 1.32 -6.36
N TRP A 206 -1.62 2.44 -6.78
CA TRP A 206 -0.47 2.48 -7.69
C TRP A 206 0.40 3.68 -7.42
N ARG A 207 1.69 3.47 -7.38
CA ARG A 207 2.70 4.52 -7.27
C ARG A 207 2.62 5.47 -8.47
N ILE A 208 2.73 6.76 -8.20
CA ILE A 208 2.59 7.82 -9.23
C ILE A 208 3.91 8.51 -9.57
N SER A 209 4.97 8.22 -8.83
CA SER A 209 6.27 8.89 -8.95
C SER A 209 7.43 7.99 -8.56
N ALA A 210 8.66 8.46 -8.77
CA ALA A 210 9.87 7.90 -8.18
C ALA A 210 9.79 7.85 -6.65
N ASP A 211 10.66 7.05 -6.03
CA ASP A 211 10.69 6.83 -4.58
C ASP A 211 10.91 8.12 -3.79
N ILE A 212 10.17 8.23 -2.69
CA ILE A 212 10.31 9.32 -1.74
C ILE A 212 11.62 9.23 -0.96
N ARG A 213 12.16 10.39 -0.61
CA ARG A 213 13.30 10.53 0.29
C ARG A 213 12.95 11.47 1.43
N PRO A 214 13.62 11.37 2.61
CA PRO A 214 13.38 12.23 3.77
C PRO A 214 13.93 13.66 3.54
N GLU A 215 13.52 14.28 2.47
CA GLU A 215 13.92 15.60 2.00
C GLU A 215 12.69 16.37 1.52
N TRP A 216 12.55 17.62 1.96
CA TRP A 216 11.42 18.47 1.58
C TRP A 216 11.24 18.60 0.06
N GLY A 217 12.35 18.65 -0.68
CA GLY A 217 12.33 18.67 -2.15
C GLY A 217 11.64 17.46 -2.76
N SER A 218 11.86 16.26 -2.17
CA SER A 218 11.22 15.01 -2.61
C SER A 218 9.72 15.01 -2.31
N VAL A 219 9.31 15.45 -1.11
CA VAL A 219 7.90 15.58 -0.72
C VAL A 219 7.16 16.50 -1.70
N LYS A 220 7.69 17.70 -1.96
CA LYS A 220 7.09 18.65 -2.91
C LYS A 220 7.00 18.10 -4.32
N TYR A 221 8.03 17.40 -4.79
CA TYR A 221 8.04 16.77 -6.11
C TYR A 221 6.87 15.79 -6.26
N ILE A 222 6.63 14.94 -5.26
CA ILE A 222 5.56 13.94 -5.29
C ILE A 222 4.18 14.60 -5.21
N ILE A 223 4.01 15.60 -4.34
CA ILE A 223 2.78 16.40 -4.28
C ILE A 223 2.45 16.94 -5.68
N ASN A 224 3.41 17.61 -6.33
CA ASN A 224 3.22 18.18 -7.67
C ASN A 224 2.85 17.12 -8.72
N LYS A 225 3.37 15.89 -8.61
CA LYS A 225 3.01 14.78 -9.51
C LYS A 225 1.54 14.35 -9.34
N ASN A 226 0.98 14.48 -8.13
CA ASN A 226 -0.37 14.01 -7.84
C ASN A 226 -1.47 15.07 -8.04
N LEU A 227 -1.14 16.37 -8.11
CA LEU A 227 -2.09 17.48 -8.16
C LEU A 227 -3.20 17.32 -9.21
N TYR A 228 -2.91 16.70 -10.34
CA TYR A 228 -3.84 16.58 -11.47
C TYR A 228 -4.28 15.13 -11.75
N LEU A 229 -4.05 14.22 -10.80
CA LEU A 229 -4.41 12.80 -10.95
C LEU A 229 -5.72 12.43 -10.25
N SER A 230 -6.45 13.38 -9.68
CA SER A 230 -7.69 13.13 -8.92
C SER A 230 -8.75 12.35 -9.72
N ALA A 231 -8.83 12.55 -11.03
CA ALA A 231 -9.78 11.84 -11.89
C ALA A 231 -9.53 10.31 -11.96
N TYR A 232 -8.36 9.85 -11.55
CA TYR A 232 -7.98 8.44 -11.58
C TYR A 232 -8.11 7.74 -10.23
N ALA A 233 -8.33 8.50 -9.15
CA ALA A 233 -8.59 7.99 -7.80
C ALA A 233 -10.11 7.94 -7.51
N GLY A 234 -10.47 7.25 -6.42
CA GLY A 234 -11.85 7.13 -5.94
C GLY A 234 -12.41 5.72 -6.10
N GLU A 235 -13.58 5.48 -5.49
CA GLU A 235 -14.28 4.19 -5.55
C GLU A 235 -13.42 2.99 -5.14
N GLY A 236 -12.60 3.17 -4.09
CA GLY A 236 -11.70 2.12 -3.57
C GLY A 236 -10.38 1.97 -4.32
N HIS A 237 -10.02 2.95 -5.17
CA HIS A 237 -8.78 2.98 -5.93
C HIS A 237 -8.01 4.27 -5.68
N TYR A 238 -6.70 4.20 -5.45
CA TYR A 238 -5.93 5.31 -4.91
C TYR A 238 -4.58 5.53 -5.61
N ASN A 239 -4.29 6.79 -5.88
CA ASN A 239 -2.96 7.24 -6.25
C ASN A 239 -2.04 7.14 -5.02
N ASP A 240 -0.99 6.33 -5.12
CA ASP A 240 -0.03 6.13 -4.05
C ASP A 240 1.14 7.11 -4.18
N MET A 241 1.21 8.04 -3.24
CA MET A 241 2.26 9.06 -3.16
C MET A 241 3.52 8.55 -2.45
N ASP A 242 3.62 7.23 -2.24
CA ASP A 242 4.69 6.57 -1.48
C ASP A 242 4.56 6.70 0.04
N MET A 243 5.52 6.10 0.74
CA MET A 243 5.55 5.99 2.19
C MET A 243 5.67 7.35 2.89
N LEU A 244 5.29 7.40 4.16
CA LEU A 244 5.44 8.59 5.00
C LEU A 244 6.88 8.68 5.54
N GLU A 245 7.54 9.81 5.30
CA GLU A 245 8.86 10.17 5.82
C GLU A 245 8.82 10.84 7.20
N ILE A 246 7.71 10.71 7.90
CA ILE A 246 7.47 11.27 9.24
C ILE A 246 8.30 10.50 10.27
N GLY A 247 9.02 11.22 11.12
CA GLY A 247 9.98 10.62 12.06
C GLY A 247 11.33 10.24 11.42
N ARG A 248 11.62 10.70 10.19
CA ARG A 248 12.84 10.38 9.44
C ARG A 248 13.72 11.60 9.10
N GLY A 249 13.55 12.71 9.81
CA GLY A 249 14.46 13.87 9.75
C GLY A 249 13.95 15.06 8.96
N LEU A 250 12.71 15.06 8.50
CA LEU A 250 12.03 16.27 8.06
C LEU A 250 11.83 17.21 9.25
N LYS A 251 11.70 18.53 9.00
CA LYS A 251 11.35 19.49 10.04
C LYS A 251 9.89 19.31 10.44
N PRO A 252 9.48 19.71 11.67
CA PRO A 252 8.11 19.53 12.12
C PRO A 252 7.06 20.11 11.18
N GLU A 253 7.26 21.30 10.65
CA GLU A 253 6.37 21.95 9.69
C GLU A 253 6.32 21.23 8.33
N GLU A 254 7.42 20.59 7.92
CA GLU A 254 7.49 19.79 6.72
C GLU A 254 6.75 18.46 6.90
N GLU A 255 6.84 17.84 8.10
CA GLU A 255 6.07 16.65 8.45
C GLU A 255 4.56 16.93 8.46
N GLU A 256 4.14 18.09 9.03
CA GLU A 256 2.72 18.49 9.05
C GLU A 256 2.16 18.63 7.64
N VAL A 257 2.86 19.33 6.74
CA VAL A 257 2.43 19.48 5.35
C VAL A 257 2.46 18.13 4.62
N HIS A 258 3.50 17.31 4.84
CA HIS A 258 3.61 15.98 4.25
C HIS A 258 2.40 15.11 4.62
N PHE A 259 2.10 14.99 5.92
CA PHE A 259 0.96 14.19 6.37
C PHE A 259 -0.38 14.75 5.90
N GLY A 260 -0.58 16.07 6.02
CA GLY A 260 -1.80 16.74 5.57
C GLY A 260 -2.08 16.50 4.09
N MET A 261 -1.06 16.63 3.22
CA MET A 261 -1.20 16.41 1.78
C MET A 261 -1.51 14.95 1.44
N TRP A 262 -0.85 13.95 2.08
CA TRP A 262 -1.21 12.54 1.90
C TRP A 262 -2.65 12.28 2.33
N CYS A 263 -3.10 12.91 3.41
CA CYS A 263 -4.48 12.75 3.90
C CYS A 263 -5.52 13.32 2.92
N ILE A 264 -5.39 14.56 2.49
CA ILE A 264 -6.39 15.17 1.59
C ILE A 264 -6.36 14.59 0.17
N MET A 265 -5.24 13.99 -0.22
CA MET A 265 -5.12 13.32 -1.52
C MET A 265 -5.51 11.85 -1.47
N SER A 266 -6.07 11.37 -0.37
CA SER A 266 -6.51 9.98 -0.18
C SER A 266 -5.43 8.95 -0.56
N SER A 267 -4.15 9.28 -0.31
CA SER A 267 -3.03 8.37 -0.56
C SER A 267 -2.96 7.31 0.54
N PRO A 268 -2.47 6.09 0.27
CA PRO A 268 -2.08 5.16 1.33
C PRO A 268 -1.19 5.81 2.37
N LEU A 269 -1.43 5.53 3.66
CA LEU A 269 -0.65 6.06 4.78
C LEU A 269 0.27 4.96 5.34
N LEU A 270 1.39 4.73 4.67
CA LEU A 270 2.38 3.71 5.05
C LEU A 270 3.57 4.36 5.74
N ILE A 271 3.71 4.16 7.05
CA ILE A 271 4.79 4.74 7.86
C ILE A 271 6.11 4.07 7.49
N GLY A 272 7.16 4.88 7.27
CA GLY A 272 8.48 4.41 6.86
C GLY A 272 9.57 4.43 7.94
N CYS A 273 9.29 4.99 9.13
CA CYS A 273 10.29 5.10 10.21
C CYS A 273 10.32 3.85 11.11
N ASP A 274 11.34 3.75 11.96
CA ASP A 274 11.38 2.79 13.07
C ASP A 274 10.38 3.21 14.15
N LEU A 275 9.29 2.46 14.30
CA LEU A 275 8.23 2.74 15.27
C LEU A 275 8.73 2.62 16.73
N THR A 276 9.77 1.83 16.98
CA THR A 276 10.29 1.66 18.35
C THR A 276 10.95 2.92 18.90
N THR A 277 11.48 3.76 18.00
CA THR A 277 12.24 4.97 18.32
C THR A 277 11.60 6.26 17.78
N ILE A 278 10.38 6.17 17.25
CA ILE A 278 9.70 7.34 16.66
C ILE A 278 9.61 8.51 17.64
N PRO A 279 9.94 9.75 17.23
CA PRO A 279 9.77 10.94 18.05
C PRO A 279 8.31 11.15 18.47
N GLU A 280 8.09 11.61 19.70
CA GLU A 280 6.73 11.79 20.25
C GLU A 280 5.89 12.79 19.43
N ALA A 281 6.50 13.87 18.93
CA ALA A 281 5.81 14.84 18.08
C ALA A 281 5.34 14.21 16.76
N SER A 282 6.19 13.44 16.10
CA SER A 282 5.86 12.72 14.87
C SER A 282 4.78 11.65 15.11
N LEU A 283 4.86 10.92 16.24
CA LEU A 283 3.82 9.96 16.64
C LEU A 283 2.47 10.65 16.87
N LYS A 284 2.47 11.80 17.54
CA LYS A 284 1.25 12.60 17.78
C LYS A 284 0.63 13.06 16.45
N LEU A 285 1.45 13.50 15.49
CA LEU A 285 0.99 13.89 14.16
C LEU A 285 0.34 12.72 13.43
N LEU A 286 1.00 11.56 13.38
CA LEU A 286 0.46 10.33 12.77
C LEU A 286 -0.85 9.84 13.39
N LYS A 287 -1.14 10.26 14.63
CA LYS A 287 -2.39 9.94 15.36
C LYS A 287 -3.44 11.04 15.27
N ASN A 288 -3.27 12.04 14.42
CA ASN A 288 -4.25 13.11 14.22
C ASN A 288 -5.52 12.56 13.55
N LYS A 289 -6.57 12.38 14.36
CA LYS A 289 -7.83 11.77 13.93
C LYS A 289 -8.58 12.58 12.88
N GLU A 290 -8.43 13.91 12.88
CA GLU A 290 -9.09 14.79 11.92
C GLU A 290 -8.48 14.61 10.52
N LEU A 291 -7.15 14.59 10.42
CA LEU A 291 -6.45 14.32 9.17
C LEU A 291 -6.70 12.88 8.68
N ILE A 292 -6.67 11.91 9.60
CA ILE A 292 -7.00 10.52 9.26
C ILE A 292 -8.43 10.41 8.73
N ALA A 293 -9.40 11.11 9.33
CA ALA A 293 -10.79 11.10 8.88
C ALA A 293 -10.94 11.62 7.45
N LEU A 294 -10.14 12.63 7.04
CA LEU A 294 -10.11 13.08 5.64
C LEU A 294 -9.60 12.00 4.68
N ASN A 295 -8.53 11.31 5.08
CA ASN A 295 -7.96 10.21 4.29
C ASN A 295 -8.90 9.01 4.18
N GLN A 296 -9.59 8.71 5.26
CA GLN A 296 -10.46 7.53 5.40
C GLN A 296 -11.93 7.83 5.08
N ASP A 297 -12.22 8.97 4.45
CA ASP A 297 -13.59 9.32 4.02
C ASP A 297 -14.15 8.23 3.11
N PRO A 298 -15.36 7.71 3.38
CA PRO A 298 -15.97 6.63 2.59
C PRO A 298 -16.18 6.96 1.11
N LEU A 299 -16.19 8.23 0.74
CA LEU A 299 -16.26 8.64 -0.66
C LEU A 299 -14.95 8.37 -1.41
N GLY A 300 -13.81 8.31 -0.69
CA GLY A 300 -12.51 8.02 -1.26
C GLY A 300 -12.04 9.03 -2.31
N LEU A 301 -12.51 10.27 -2.23
CA LEU A 301 -12.23 11.30 -3.24
C LEU A 301 -10.91 12.00 -2.93
N GLN A 302 -10.03 12.02 -3.90
CA GLN A 302 -8.81 12.81 -3.84
C GLN A 302 -9.13 14.30 -4.06
N ALA A 303 -8.52 15.18 -3.26
CA ALA A 303 -8.56 16.62 -3.50
C ALA A 303 -8.00 16.99 -4.88
N TYR A 304 -8.53 18.06 -5.47
CA TYR A 304 -8.08 18.58 -6.76
C TYR A 304 -7.83 20.09 -6.68
N VAL A 305 -7.03 20.60 -7.59
CA VAL A 305 -6.69 22.02 -7.66
C VAL A 305 -7.90 22.81 -8.17
N VAL A 306 -8.41 23.73 -7.35
CA VAL A 306 -9.52 24.62 -7.74
C VAL A 306 -9.04 25.96 -8.31
N GLN A 307 -7.84 26.41 -7.89
CA GLN A 307 -7.24 27.66 -8.36
C GLN A 307 -5.72 27.52 -8.33
N HIS A 308 -5.07 28.06 -9.34
CA HIS A 308 -3.61 28.13 -9.44
C HIS A 308 -3.21 29.60 -9.67
N GLU A 309 -2.44 30.15 -8.74
CA GLU A 309 -1.84 31.48 -8.86
C GLU A 309 -0.34 31.36 -9.09
N ASN A 310 0.26 32.37 -9.72
CA ASN A 310 1.69 32.33 -10.13
C ASN A 310 2.67 32.18 -8.96
N GLU A 311 2.21 32.37 -7.70
CA GLU A 311 3.03 32.30 -6.49
C GLU A 311 2.62 31.19 -5.50
N GLY A 312 1.63 30.34 -5.84
CA GLY A 312 1.18 29.24 -4.99
C GLY A 312 -0.04 28.50 -5.52
N TYR A 313 -0.34 27.35 -4.91
CA TYR A 313 -1.56 26.58 -5.15
C TYR A 313 -2.55 26.80 -4.01
N VAL A 314 -3.80 27.01 -4.33
CA VAL A 314 -4.92 27.08 -3.37
C VAL A 314 -5.92 25.96 -3.69
#